data_5b02a57768bdcab39376bf20d9489a5d
#
_entry.id   5b02a57768bdcab39376bf20d9489a5d
#
_cell.length_a   1.000
_cell.length_b   1.000
_cell.length_c   1.000
_cell.angle_alpha   90.00
_cell.angle_beta   90.00
_cell.angle_gamma   90.00
#
_symmetry.space_group_name_H-M   'P 1'
#
loop_
_entity.id
_entity.type
_entity.pdbx_description
1 polymer ?
#
loop_
_entity_poly.entity_id
_entity_poly.type
_entity_poly.pdbx_seq_one_letter_code
_entity_poly.pdbx_strand_id
1 'polypeptide(L)'
;MFVLGLCLLYGCGKTEPSTGNSSQSASSAASTVTFTDDLGVQVTVDRPKKTAVLSASYADAWQLAGGTVAAYTDDAKGTITIKDDMLNLGKLNTPNVESMIADKIDFVVLSGAISEHVKLRNTLESAGIKTAYFKVETFEDYAKMMKTLTDITGRADLYKKNVSDLQEEIHKQIARADGSHPTVLFLRAYSTGVKAKGSDSMTGKMLKDLGCVNIADQKGSLLDNLSMEAIVAADPEFIFVTTMGESQKAALGMVDQLLTSNPAWSGLTAVKEKHYYVLPKELFHLKPNKRWGESYQILADDLYGKK
;
A
#
# COMPACT_ATOMS: atom_id res chain seq x y z
N MET A 1 3.09 42.94 69.75
CA MET A 1 2.96 44.38 70.07
C MET A 1 2.44 45.09 68.82
N PHE A 2 1.25 45.67 68.96
CA PHE A 2 0.59 46.71 68.15
C PHE A 2 0.32 46.38 66.65
N VAL A 3 -0.82 46.30 66.18
CA VAL A 3 -2.16 46.94 66.21
C VAL A 3 -2.52 47.49 64.81
N LEU A 4 -3.62 47.01 64.32
CA LEU A 4 -4.79 47.65 63.71
C LEU A 4 -4.61 48.58 62.48
N GLY A 5 -5.42 48.38 61.49
CA GLY A 5 -5.83 49.40 60.52
C GLY A 5 -6.84 48.84 59.50
N LEU A 6 -8.08 48.83 59.95
CA LEU A 6 -9.30 48.55 59.18
C LEU A 6 -9.72 49.80 58.42
N CYS A 7 -10.00 49.80 57.15
CA CYS A 7 -10.90 50.71 56.45
C CYS A 7 -11.63 50.11 55.31
N LEU A 8 -12.91 49.91 55.51
CA LEU A 8 -13.95 49.61 54.49
C LEU A 8 -14.29 50.92 53.75
N LEU A 9 -14.40 50.84 52.42
CA LEU A 9 -15.28 51.76 51.70
C LEU A 9 -15.97 51.00 50.54
N TYR A 10 -17.28 51.00 50.61
CA TYR A 10 -18.25 50.58 49.63
C TYR A 10 -18.23 51.48 48.39
N GLY A 11 -18.26 50.93 47.19
CA GLY A 11 -18.54 51.64 45.96
C GLY A 11 -19.29 50.74 44.99
N CYS A 12 -20.61 50.84 44.95
CA CYS A 12 -21.48 50.27 43.91
C CYS A 12 -21.24 51.02 42.59
N GLY A 13 -20.89 50.28 41.54
CA GLY A 13 -20.91 50.74 40.15
C GLY A 13 -21.40 49.61 39.26
N LYS A 14 -22.68 49.70 38.83
CA LYS A 14 -23.23 48.89 37.74
C LYS A 14 -22.48 49.23 36.46
N THR A 15 -21.95 48.22 35.78
CA THR A 15 -21.60 48.31 34.36
C THR A 15 -21.99 47.01 33.65
N GLU A 16 -22.65 47.19 32.55
CA GLU A 16 -23.25 46.16 31.68
C GLU A 16 -22.21 45.22 31.07
N PRO A 17 -22.61 43.97 30.68
CA PRO A 17 -21.68 43.04 29.99
C PRO A 17 -21.49 43.46 28.53
N SER A 18 -20.32 43.96 28.21
CA SER A 18 -19.85 44.07 26.83
C SER A 18 -19.58 42.70 26.26
N THR A 19 -20.42 42.27 25.35
CA THR A 19 -20.18 41.10 24.48
C THR A 19 -18.99 41.40 23.58
N GLY A 20 -17.81 41.06 24.07
CA GLY A 20 -16.59 40.92 23.26
C GLY A 20 -16.63 39.65 22.45
N ASN A 21 -17.06 39.74 21.20
CA ASN A 21 -16.96 38.70 20.21
C ASN A 21 -15.49 38.52 19.85
N SER A 22 -14.77 37.66 20.59
CA SER A 22 -13.43 37.22 20.21
C SER A 22 -13.58 36.22 19.07
N SER A 23 -13.63 36.75 17.84
CA SER A 23 -13.34 35.96 16.64
C SER A 23 -11.95 35.34 16.81
N GLN A 24 -11.90 34.11 17.30
CA GLN A 24 -10.72 33.28 17.15
C GLN A 24 -10.53 33.06 15.65
N SER A 25 -9.71 33.93 15.05
CA SER A 25 -9.06 33.64 13.78
C SER A 25 -8.28 32.35 13.97
N ALA A 26 -8.82 31.22 13.52
CA ALA A 26 -8.05 30.00 13.34
C ALA A 26 -6.95 30.34 12.34
N SER A 27 -5.80 30.73 12.87
CA SER A 27 -4.55 30.78 12.11
C SER A 27 -4.33 29.36 11.57
N SER A 28 -4.60 29.15 10.29
CA SER A 28 -4.15 27.99 9.57
C SER A 28 -2.62 28.09 9.46
N ALA A 29 -1.92 27.73 10.53
CA ALA A 29 -0.50 27.49 10.46
C ALA A 29 -0.30 26.44 9.36
N ALA A 30 0.44 26.78 8.31
CA ALA A 30 0.91 25.85 7.31
C ALA A 30 1.67 24.74 8.05
N SER A 31 1.06 23.56 8.20
CA SER A 31 1.68 22.47 8.96
C SER A 31 2.70 21.80 8.07
N THR A 32 3.96 22.17 8.27
CA THR A 32 5.11 21.48 7.70
C THR A 32 5.18 20.07 8.29
N VAL A 33 5.30 19.06 7.43
CA VAL A 33 5.44 17.67 7.84
C VAL A 33 6.85 17.20 7.56
N THR A 34 7.53 16.65 8.57
CA THR A 34 8.85 16.04 8.44
C THR A 34 8.75 14.55 8.74
N PHE A 35 9.27 13.73 7.84
CA PHE A 35 9.30 12.26 7.95
C PHE A 35 10.56 11.69 7.32
N THR A 36 10.84 10.42 7.60
CA THR A 36 11.90 9.67 6.91
C THR A 36 11.25 8.75 5.89
N ASP A 37 11.62 8.87 4.62
CA ASP A 37 11.12 8.02 3.54
C ASP A 37 11.73 6.60 3.62
N ASP A 38 11.22 5.67 2.79
CA ASP A 38 11.68 4.27 2.82
C ASP A 38 13.04 4.04 2.14
N LEU A 39 13.72 5.11 1.71
CA LEU A 39 15.13 5.09 1.33
C LEU A 39 16.03 5.70 2.43
N GLY A 40 15.47 6.02 3.61
CA GLY A 40 16.20 6.53 4.76
C GLY A 40 16.51 8.02 4.71
N VAL A 41 15.88 8.79 3.81
CA VAL A 41 16.11 10.22 3.66
C VAL A 41 15.05 11.01 4.43
N GLN A 42 15.48 11.98 5.24
CA GLN A 42 14.57 12.90 5.91
C GLN A 42 14.01 13.91 4.88
N VAL A 43 12.70 13.96 4.79
CA VAL A 43 11.96 14.82 3.86
C VAL A 43 11.09 15.77 4.67
N THR A 44 11.14 17.04 4.32
CA THR A 44 10.29 18.09 4.90
C THR A 44 9.43 18.69 3.78
N VAL A 45 8.11 18.61 3.95
CA VAL A 45 7.12 19.05 2.95
C VAL A 45 6.14 20.00 3.62
N ASP A 46 5.97 21.17 3.04
CA ASP A 46 4.81 22.01 3.27
C ASP A 46 3.66 21.47 2.39
N ARG A 47 2.41 21.81 2.70
CA ARG A 47 1.27 21.31 1.89
C ARG A 47 1.53 21.51 0.40
N PRO A 48 1.74 20.43 -0.38
CA PRO A 48 2.08 20.55 -1.79
C PRO A 48 0.88 21.08 -2.58
N LYS A 49 1.16 21.91 -3.58
CA LYS A 49 0.14 22.51 -4.45
C LYS A 49 -0.10 21.68 -5.70
N LYS A 50 0.97 21.10 -6.23
CA LYS A 50 0.95 20.27 -7.44
C LYS A 50 1.75 18.98 -7.21
N THR A 51 1.05 17.90 -6.96
CA THR A 51 1.66 16.59 -6.69
C THR A 51 1.63 15.70 -7.92
N ALA A 52 2.79 15.22 -8.33
CA ALA A 52 2.89 14.09 -9.27
C ALA A 52 2.96 12.77 -8.48
N VAL A 53 2.30 11.73 -8.99
CA VAL A 53 2.36 10.40 -8.38
C VAL A 53 2.75 9.36 -9.43
N LEU A 54 3.90 8.74 -9.24
CA LEU A 54 4.48 7.80 -10.19
C LEU A 54 4.18 6.36 -9.75
N SER A 55 3.01 5.90 -10.00
CA SER A 55 2.47 4.55 -9.89
C SER A 55 0.97 4.59 -9.62
N ALA A 56 0.22 3.75 -10.28
CA ALA A 56 -1.24 3.62 -10.11
C ALA A 56 -1.67 3.43 -8.65
N SER A 57 -1.03 2.47 -7.95
CA SER A 57 -1.37 2.17 -6.56
C SER A 57 -1.09 3.34 -5.61
N TYR A 58 -0.04 4.12 -5.87
CA TYR A 58 0.27 5.29 -5.04
C TYR A 58 -0.61 6.48 -5.38
N ALA A 59 -1.04 6.62 -6.65
CA ALA A 59 -2.01 7.64 -7.04
C ALA A 59 -3.36 7.42 -6.35
N ASP A 60 -3.82 6.17 -6.27
CA ASP A 60 -5.01 5.80 -5.49
C ASP A 60 -4.79 6.07 -3.99
N ALA A 61 -3.66 5.67 -3.41
CA ALA A 61 -3.33 5.94 -2.01
C ALA A 61 -3.28 7.44 -1.69
N TRP A 62 -2.70 8.26 -2.58
CA TRP A 62 -2.68 9.72 -2.44
C TRP A 62 -4.10 10.31 -2.42
N GLN A 63 -4.99 9.85 -3.31
CA GLN A 63 -6.40 10.26 -3.31
C GLN A 63 -7.14 9.77 -2.06
N LEU A 64 -6.89 8.53 -1.61
CA LEU A 64 -7.45 7.99 -0.36
C LEU A 64 -6.99 8.79 0.88
N ALA A 65 -5.81 9.38 0.82
CA ALA A 65 -5.28 10.29 1.85
C ALA A 65 -5.84 11.73 1.72
N GLY A 66 -6.69 12.02 0.74
CA GLY A 66 -7.28 13.35 0.51
C GLY A 66 -6.44 14.26 -0.37
N GLY A 67 -5.41 13.74 -1.01
CA GLY A 67 -4.56 14.48 -1.94
C GLY A 67 -5.17 14.59 -3.35
N THR A 68 -4.74 15.61 -4.10
CA THR A 68 -5.08 15.80 -5.51
C THR A 68 -3.88 15.40 -6.37
N VAL A 69 -4.12 14.54 -7.37
CA VAL A 69 -3.11 14.16 -8.35
C VAL A 69 -3.09 15.22 -9.44
N ALA A 70 -1.96 15.92 -9.62
CA ALA A 70 -1.75 16.88 -10.72
C ALA A 70 -1.08 16.22 -11.94
N ALA A 71 -0.23 15.19 -11.69
CA ALA A 71 0.42 14.45 -12.76
C ALA A 71 0.51 12.96 -12.42
N TYR A 72 0.45 12.08 -13.42
CA TYR A 72 0.37 10.64 -13.27
C TYR A 72 1.12 9.90 -14.38
N THR A 73 1.41 8.59 -14.16
CA THR A 73 1.95 7.69 -15.18
C THR A 73 0.88 6.80 -15.81
N ASP A 74 1.11 6.27 -17.00
CA ASP A 74 0.12 5.55 -17.82
C ASP A 74 -0.59 4.40 -17.10
N ASP A 75 0.10 3.74 -16.16
CA ASP A 75 -0.44 2.64 -15.36
C ASP A 75 -1.58 3.08 -14.41
N ALA A 76 -1.71 4.39 -14.14
CA ALA A 76 -2.80 4.92 -13.31
C ALA A 76 -4.16 4.94 -14.05
N LYS A 77 -4.15 4.82 -15.38
CA LYS A 77 -5.38 4.72 -16.20
C LYS A 77 -6.18 3.48 -15.78
N GLY A 78 -7.46 3.69 -15.44
CA GLY A 78 -8.34 2.64 -14.93
C GLY A 78 -8.23 2.37 -13.43
N THR A 79 -7.24 2.95 -12.73
CA THR A 79 -7.14 2.88 -11.26
C THR A 79 -7.70 4.12 -10.60
N ILE A 80 -7.39 5.32 -11.13
CA ILE A 80 -7.94 6.58 -10.67
C ILE A 80 -8.78 7.25 -11.77
N THR A 81 -9.65 8.17 -11.39
CA THR A 81 -10.36 9.01 -12.35
C THR A 81 -9.42 10.06 -12.89
N ILE A 82 -9.10 9.98 -14.19
CA ILE A 82 -8.28 10.97 -14.88
C ILE A 82 -9.17 12.17 -15.27
N LYS A 83 -8.69 13.37 -14.96
CA LYS A 83 -9.32 14.64 -15.35
C LYS A 83 -8.50 15.32 -16.46
N ASP A 84 -9.12 16.20 -17.21
CA ASP A 84 -8.51 16.88 -18.35
C ASP A 84 -7.33 17.80 -17.96
N ASP A 85 -7.30 18.28 -16.71
CA ASP A 85 -6.24 19.12 -16.15
C ASP A 85 -5.06 18.36 -15.59
N MET A 86 -5.11 17.02 -15.60
CA MET A 86 -4.01 16.17 -15.11
C MET A 86 -2.96 15.94 -16.20
N LEU A 87 -1.69 16.16 -15.86
CA LEU A 87 -0.56 15.93 -16.76
C LEU A 87 -0.23 14.43 -16.84
N ASN A 88 -0.23 13.85 -18.04
CA ASN A 88 0.26 12.51 -18.29
C ASN A 88 1.78 12.53 -18.47
N LEU A 89 2.52 11.81 -17.61
CA LEU A 89 3.98 11.72 -17.63
C LEU A 89 4.52 10.54 -18.45
N GLY A 90 3.65 9.77 -19.10
CA GLY A 90 4.01 8.60 -19.89
C GLY A 90 4.26 7.35 -19.05
N LYS A 91 5.23 6.53 -19.44
CA LYS A 91 5.44 5.20 -18.86
C LYS A 91 5.96 5.26 -17.42
N LEU A 92 5.52 4.31 -16.59
CA LEU A 92 5.92 4.13 -15.20
C LEU A 92 7.44 4.19 -14.99
N ASN A 93 8.21 3.46 -15.80
CA ASN A 93 9.66 3.35 -15.63
C ASN A 93 10.46 4.48 -16.29
N THR A 94 9.84 5.29 -17.14
CA THR A 94 10.48 6.40 -17.84
C THR A 94 9.56 7.62 -17.88
N PRO A 95 9.18 8.17 -16.70
CA PRO A 95 8.30 9.33 -16.64
C PRO A 95 9.00 10.58 -17.18
N ASN A 96 8.25 11.48 -17.80
CA ASN A 96 8.77 12.72 -18.37
C ASN A 96 9.07 13.75 -17.26
N VAL A 97 10.32 13.82 -16.83
CA VAL A 97 10.77 14.77 -15.78
C VAL A 97 10.74 16.23 -16.27
N GLU A 98 11.04 16.47 -17.54
CA GLU A 98 11.01 17.84 -18.11
C GLU A 98 9.59 18.43 -18.04
N SER A 99 8.59 17.61 -18.33
CA SER A 99 7.18 18.00 -18.19
C SER A 99 6.81 18.29 -16.74
N MET A 100 7.33 17.55 -15.75
CA MET A 100 7.10 17.85 -14.33
C MET A 100 7.64 19.23 -13.95
N ILE A 101 8.87 19.54 -14.41
CA ILE A 101 9.53 20.84 -14.16
C ILE A 101 8.75 21.97 -14.83
N ALA A 102 8.38 21.82 -16.10
CA ALA A 102 7.64 22.81 -16.87
C ALA A 102 6.26 23.11 -16.26
N ASP A 103 5.56 22.08 -15.74
CA ASP A 103 4.26 22.21 -15.07
C ASP A 103 4.35 22.67 -13.61
N LYS A 104 5.59 22.91 -13.11
CA LYS A 104 5.86 23.36 -11.74
C LYS A 104 5.31 22.40 -10.68
N ILE A 105 5.51 21.11 -10.89
CA ILE A 105 5.29 20.11 -9.84
C ILE A 105 6.21 20.46 -8.66
N ASP A 106 5.66 20.47 -7.44
CA ASP A 106 6.40 20.81 -6.23
C ASP A 106 6.67 19.60 -5.31
N PHE A 107 5.93 18.51 -5.53
CA PHE A 107 6.08 17.27 -4.78
C PHE A 107 5.85 16.04 -5.67
N VAL A 108 6.67 15.00 -5.48
CA VAL A 108 6.54 13.73 -6.20
C VAL A 108 6.51 12.56 -5.23
N VAL A 109 5.50 11.70 -5.37
CA VAL A 109 5.40 10.41 -4.67
C VAL A 109 5.89 9.30 -5.60
N LEU A 110 6.89 8.52 -5.13
CA LEU A 110 7.59 7.52 -5.95
C LEU A 110 7.70 6.17 -5.23
N SER A 111 7.93 5.12 -6.01
CA SER A 111 8.25 3.80 -5.47
C SER A 111 9.74 3.66 -5.19
N GLY A 112 10.10 3.34 -3.95
CA GLY A 112 11.46 2.96 -3.56
C GLY A 112 11.86 1.54 -3.99
N ALA A 113 10.90 0.76 -4.53
CA ALA A 113 11.13 -0.58 -5.06
C ALA A 113 11.40 -0.60 -6.58
N ILE A 114 11.21 0.54 -7.28
CA ILE A 114 11.47 0.69 -8.72
C ILE A 114 12.79 1.42 -8.89
N SER A 115 13.80 0.73 -9.45
CA SER A 115 15.15 1.28 -9.59
C SER A 115 15.20 2.56 -10.43
N GLU A 116 14.35 2.66 -11.47
CA GLU A 116 14.25 3.83 -12.33
C GLU A 116 13.72 5.05 -11.55
N HIS A 117 12.77 4.85 -10.64
CA HIS A 117 12.28 5.92 -9.76
C HIS A 117 13.38 6.40 -8.80
N VAL A 118 14.14 5.48 -8.21
CA VAL A 118 15.23 5.83 -7.29
C VAL A 118 16.29 6.70 -7.96
N LYS A 119 16.58 6.45 -9.23
CA LYS A 119 17.54 7.25 -10.05
C LYS A 119 17.08 8.69 -10.28
N LEU A 120 15.77 8.98 -10.16
CA LEU A 120 15.25 10.33 -10.41
C LEU A 120 15.51 11.30 -9.25
N ARG A 121 15.87 10.82 -8.04
CA ARG A 121 16.03 11.66 -6.85
C ARG A 121 16.85 12.92 -7.11
N ASN A 122 18.09 12.74 -7.51
CA ASN A 122 19.02 13.87 -7.69
C ASN A 122 18.52 14.88 -8.73
N THR A 123 17.92 14.41 -9.82
CA THR A 123 17.37 15.28 -10.88
C THR A 123 16.18 16.09 -10.36
N LEU A 124 15.25 15.47 -9.65
CA LEU A 124 14.07 16.13 -9.10
C LEU A 124 14.45 17.13 -8.00
N GLU A 125 15.32 16.73 -7.07
CA GLU A 125 15.78 17.60 -5.98
C GLU A 125 16.59 18.80 -6.49
N SER A 126 17.43 18.59 -7.53
CA SER A 126 18.16 19.70 -8.20
C SER A 126 17.22 20.69 -8.89
N ALA A 127 16.05 20.24 -9.31
CA ALA A 127 14.98 21.09 -9.85
C ALA A 127 14.10 21.75 -8.75
N GLY A 128 14.44 21.54 -7.45
CA GLY A 128 13.68 22.07 -6.33
C GLY A 128 12.39 21.30 -6.00
N ILE A 129 12.18 20.14 -6.60
CA ILE A 129 11.00 19.30 -6.39
C ILE A 129 11.24 18.38 -5.20
N LYS A 130 10.34 18.39 -4.21
CA LYS A 130 10.40 17.48 -3.07
C LYS A 130 9.98 16.07 -3.49
N THR A 131 10.64 15.05 -2.94
CA THR A 131 10.37 13.65 -3.26
C THR A 131 10.06 12.84 -2.01
N ALA A 132 9.16 11.86 -2.12
CA ALA A 132 8.90 10.87 -1.09
C ALA A 132 8.89 9.47 -1.73
N TYR A 133 9.73 8.58 -1.20
CA TYR A 133 9.85 7.21 -1.68
C TYR A 133 9.23 6.24 -0.68
N PHE A 134 8.30 5.42 -1.16
CA PHE A 134 7.66 4.39 -0.35
C PHE A 134 7.94 3.00 -0.90
N LYS A 135 8.06 2.01 0.00
CA LYS A 135 8.12 0.57 -0.30
C LYS A 135 6.99 -0.10 0.45
N VAL A 136 5.99 -0.55 -0.27
CA VAL A 136 4.81 -1.19 0.33
C VAL A 136 4.81 -2.66 -0.07
N GLU A 137 5.13 -3.53 0.88
CA GLU A 137 5.08 -4.99 0.73
C GLU A 137 4.12 -5.63 1.74
N THR A 138 3.76 -4.92 2.81
CA THR A 138 2.87 -5.39 3.86
C THR A 138 1.75 -4.37 4.13
N PHE A 139 0.75 -4.77 4.92
CA PHE A 139 -0.26 -3.83 5.39
C PHE A 139 0.35 -2.76 6.32
N GLU A 140 1.34 -3.13 7.11
CA GLU A 140 2.06 -2.20 7.99
C GLU A 140 2.80 -1.12 7.19
N ASP A 141 3.42 -1.49 6.05
CA ASP A 141 4.05 -0.51 5.14
C ASP A 141 3.00 0.42 4.53
N TYR A 142 1.85 -0.13 4.12
CA TYR A 142 0.72 0.67 3.65
C TYR A 142 0.23 1.63 4.73
N ALA A 143 0.06 1.17 5.96
CA ALA A 143 -0.36 2.01 7.08
C ALA A 143 0.65 3.13 7.36
N LYS A 144 1.96 2.84 7.34
CA LYS A 144 3.03 3.83 7.48
C LYS A 144 2.99 4.88 6.35
N MET A 145 2.86 4.44 5.10
CA MET A 145 2.71 5.34 3.95
C MET A 145 1.47 6.22 4.12
N MET A 146 0.32 5.65 4.40
CA MET A 146 -0.94 6.39 4.59
C MET A 146 -0.87 7.38 5.75
N LYS A 147 -0.17 7.05 6.85
CA LYS A 147 0.06 7.99 7.95
C LYS A 147 0.79 9.23 7.46
N THR A 148 1.88 9.05 6.72
CA THR A 148 2.64 10.15 6.13
C THR A 148 1.78 10.98 5.16
N LEU A 149 1.06 10.30 4.24
CA LEU A 149 0.25 10.99 3.24
C LEU A 149 -0.91 11.77 3.88
N THR A 150 -1.58 11.21 4.90
CA THR A 150 -2.67 11.90 5.61
C THR A 150 -2.16 13.04 6.50
N ASP A 151 -0.94 12.95 7.03
CA ASP A 151 -0.30 14.07 7.73
C ASP A 151 -0.03 15.23 6.76
N ILE A 152 0.53 14.94 5.57
CA ILE A 152 0.78 15.95 4.52
C ILE A 152 -0.51 16.64 4.09
N THR A 153 -1.59 15.89 3.90
CA THR A 153 -2.90 16.44 3.49
C THR A 153 -3.69 17.06 4.64
N GLY A 154 -3.31 16.76 5.90
CA GLY A 154 -4.02 17.20 7.11
C GLY A 154 -5.33 16.43 7.33
N ARG A 155 -5.46 15.20 6.81
CA ARG A 155 -6.70 14.42 6.81
C ARG A 155 -6.60 13.17 7.70
N ALA A 156 -6.42 13.37 9.00
CA ALA A 156 -6.36 12.28 9.99
C ALA A 156 -7.64 11.41 10.02
N ASP A 157 -8.79 11.96 9.63
CA ASP A 157 -10.05 11.24 9.47
C ASP A 157 -9.95 10.13 8.40
N LEU A 158 -9.19 10.39 7.32
CA LEU A 158 -8.97 9.43 6.24
C LEU A 158 -7.98 8.33 6.64
N TYR A 159 -7.06 8.60 7.55
CA TYR A 159 -6.22 7.54 8.13
C TYR A 159 -7.09 6.53 8.90
N LYS A 160 -7.99 7.02 9.76
CA LYS A 160 -8.91 6.12 10.48
C LYS A 160 -9.69 5.25 9.49
N LYS A 161 -10.34 5.86 8.51
CA LYS A 161 -11.18 5.17 7.52
C LYS A 161 -10.41 4.17 6.66
N ASN A 162 -9.24 4.54 6.16
CA ASN A 162 -8.51 3.77 5.15
C ASN A 162 -7.39 2.91 5.75
N VAL A 163 -7.16 2.94 7.07
CA VAL A 163 -6.14 2.13 7.75
C VAL A 163 -6.72 1.45 8.98
N SER A 164 -7.20 2.22 10.00
CA SER A 164 -7.61 1.60 11.28
C SER A 164 -8.81 0.67 11.10
N ASP A 165 -9.82 1.11 10.34
CA ASP A 165 -11.02 0.30 10.09
C ASP A 165 -10.66 -0.96 9.25
N LEU A 166 -9.73 -0.85 8.29
CA LEU A 166 -9.21 -2.01 7.52
C LEU A 166 -8.40 -2.98 8.39
N GLN A 167 -7.64 -2.48 9.34
CA GLN A 167 -6.87 -3.33 10.26
C GLN A 167 -7.80 -4.23 11.09
N GLU A 168 -8.95 -3.69 11.52
CA GLU A 168 -9.95 -4.49 12.22
C GLU A 168 -10.56 -5.57 11.31
N GLU A 169 -10.81 -5.26 10.03
CA GLU A 169 -11.28 -6.24 9.04
C GLU A 169 -10.25 -7.35 8.84
N ILE A 170 -8.97 -6.99 8.67
CA ILE A 170 -7.86 -7.96 8.53
C ILE A 170 -7.78 -8.86 9.76
N HIS A 171 -7.83 -8.30 10.98
CA HIS A 171 -7.78 -9.08 12.21
C HIS A 171 -8.93 -10.08 12.32
N LYS A 172 -10.15 -9.71 11.87
CA LYS A 172 -11.29 -10.64 11.80
C LYS A 172 -11.02 -11.82 10.87
N GLN A 173 -10.34 -11.59 9.73
CA GLN A 173 -10.00 -12.68 8.82
C GLN A 173 -8.87 -13.57 9.38
N ILE A 174 -7.84 -12.98 9.99
CA ILE A 174 -6.75 -13.73 10.64
C ILE A 174 -7.30 -14.60 11.79
N ALA A 175 -8.27 -14.11 12.54
CA ALA A 175 -8.92 -14.87 13.63
C ALA A 175 -9.74 -16.08 13.15
N ARG A 176 -9.88 -16.30 11.84
CA ARG A 176 -10.50 -17.50 11.25
C ARG A 176 -9.56 -18.69 11.17
N ALA A 177 -8.26 -18.46 11.32
CA ALA A 177 -7.27 -19.53 11.39
C ALA A 177 -7.61 -20.48 12.54
N ASP A 178 -7.75 -21.76 12.22
CA ASP A 178 -8.20 -22.81 13.14
C ASP A 178 -7.06 -23.60 13.80
N GLY A 179 -5.81 -23.21 13.52
CA GLY A 179 -4.60 -23.87 14.01
C GLY A 179 -4.17 -25.11 13.20
N SER A 180 -4.79 -25.38 12.07
CA SER A 180 -4.42 -26.50 11.17
C SER A 180 -3.08 -26.30 10.46
N HIS A 181 -2.65 -25.05 10.31
CA HIS A 181 -1.41 -24.66 9.60
C HIS A 181 -1.28 -25.28 8.20
N PRO A 182 -2.24 -25.03 7.28
CA PRO A 182 -2.25 -25.65 5.97
C PRO A 182 -0.99 -25.33 5.17
N THR A 183 -0.45 -26.34 4.47
CA THR A 183 0.71 -26.17 3.61
C THR A 183 0.29 -25.55 2.28
N VAL A 184 1.00 -24.49 1.85
CA VAL A 184 0.67 -23.74 0.64
C VAL A 184 1.87 -23.60 -0.29
N LEU A 185 1.61 -23.52 -1.59
CA LEU A 185 2.56 -23.06 -2.60
C LEU A 185 2.01 -21.77 -3.21
N PHE A 186 2.75 -20.68 -3.07
CA PHE A 186 2.41 -19.42 -3.73
C PHE A 186 3.29 -19.19 -4.96
N LEU A 187 2.66 -19.01 -6.11
CA LEU A 187 3.30 -18.82 -7.40
C LEU A 187 3.01 -17.44 -8.00
N ARG A 188 4.02 -16.85 -8.62
CA ARG A 188 3.87 -15.66 -9.47
C ARG A 188 4.20 -16.03 -10.91
N ALA A 189 3.23 -15.89 -11.79
CA ALA A 189 3.35 -16.19 -13.20
C ALA A 189 3.61 -14.91 -14.02
N TYR A 190 4.51 -15.01 -14.97
CA TYR A 190 4.91 -14.00 -15.95
C TYR A 190 4.70 -14.56 -17.35
N SER A 191 4.68 -13.71 -18.37
CA SER A 191 4.71 -14.16 -19.77
C SER A 191 5.97 -14.94 -20.16
N THR A 192 7.01 -14.92 -19.32
CA THR A 192 8.33 -15.54 -19.55
C THR A 192 8.64 -16.70 -18.59
N GLY A 193 7.74 -17.04 -17.67
CA GLY A 193 7.96 -18.11 -16.71
C GLY A 193 7.10 -18.02 -15.46
N VAL A 194 7.36 -18.92 -14.50
CA VAL A 194 6.69 -19.00 -13.21
C VAL A 194 7.75 -19.06 -12.11
N LYS A 195 7.53 -18.35 -10.99
CA LYS A 195 8.39 -18.40 -9.82
C LYS A 195 7.58 -18.66 -8.57
N ALA A 196 8.09 -19.51 -7.68
CA ALA A 196 7.60 -19.58 -6.32
C ALA A 196 7.96 -18.28 -5.57
N LYS A 197 7.11 -17.88 -4.63
CA LYS A 197 7.29 -16.71 -3.79
C LYS A 197 7.09 -17.07 -2.33
N GLY A 198 7.98 -16.59 -1.49
CA GLY A 198 7.96 -16.81 -0.04
C GLY A 198 7.09 -15.80 0.71
N SER A 199 7.11 -15.91 2.03
CA SER A 199 6.42 -15.03 2.98
C SER A 199 7.02 -13.62 3.06
N ASP A 200 8.13 -13.37 2.38
CA ASP A 200 8.71 -12.04 2.15
C ASP A 200 7.98 -11.23 1.06
N SER A 201 7.06 -11.85 0.34
CA SER A 201 6.20 -11.19 -0.64
C SER A 201 4.84 -10.83 -0.04
N MET A 202 4.15 -9.83 -0.62
CA MET A 202 2.86 -9.33 -0.12
C MET A 202 1.83 -10.45 0.12
N THR A 203 1.53 -11.24 -0.89
CA THR A 203 0.56 -12.36 -0.77
C THR A 203 1.10 -13.48 0.13
N GLY A 204 2.40 -13.78 0.06
CA GLY A 204 3.02 -14.75 0.95
C GLY A 204 2.95 -14.35 2.42
N LYS A 205 3.09 -13.04 2.73
CA LYS A 205 2.87 -12.50 4.07
C LYS A 205 1.41 -12.67 4.52
N MET A 206 0.43 -12.37 3.66
CA MET A 206 -0.99 -12.58 3.98
C MET A 206 -1.28 -14.06 4.31
N LEU A 207 -0.76 -15.00 3.52
CA LEU A 207 -0.89 -16.43 3.77
C LEU A 207 -0.25 -16.83 5.11
N LYS A 208 0.93 -16.30 5.42
CA LYS A 208 1.59 -16.53 6.72
C LYS A 208 0.77 -15.99 7.88
N ASP A 209 0.19 -14.79 7.76
CA ASP A 209 -0.66 -14.18 8.79
C ASP A 209 -1.94 -15.01 9.03
N LEU A 210 -2.45 -15.65 8.00
CA LEU A 210 -3.55 -16.60 8.07
C LEU A 210 -3.12 -18.00 8.58
N GLY A 211 -1.89 -18.16 9.08
CA GLY A 211 -1.42 -19.39 9.70
C GLY A 211 -0.84 -20.42 8.75
N CYS A 212 -0.74 -20.14 7.45
CA CYS A 212 -0.22 -21.09 6.47
C CYS A 212 1.30 -21.32 6.58
N VAL A 213 1.73 -22.49 6.16
CA VAL A 213 3.14 -22.88 5.99
C VAL A 213 3.46 -22.91 4.50
N ASN A 214 4.19 -21.90 4.01
CA ASN A 214 4.59 -21.86 2.60
C ASN A 214 5.77 -22.81 2.36
N ILE A 215 5.60 -23.79 1.47
CA ILE A 215 6.65 -24.78 1.17
C ILE A 215 7.91 -24.14 0.55
N ALA A 216 7.77 -22.98 -0.11
CA ALA A 216 8.89 -22.25 -0.67
C ALA A 216 9.78 -21.63 0.41
N ASP A 217 9.24 -21.28 1.58
CA ASP A 217 10.05 -20.80 2.71
C ASP A 217 10.85 -21.95 3.37
N GLN A 218 10.31 -23.17 3.35
CA GLN A 218 10.98 -24.34 3.90
C GLN A 218 12.05 -24.93 2.97
N LYS A 219 11.82 -24.80 1.66
CA LYS A 219 12.72 -25.28 0.60
C LYS A 219 13.18 -24.12 -0.26
N GLY A 220 14.20 -23.41 0.18
CA GLY A 220 14.75 -22.23 -0.52
C GLY A 220 15.09 -22.50 -2.00
N SER A 221 15.42 -23.77 -2.34
CA SER A 221 15.63 -24.17 -3.73
C SER A 221 14.42 -23.92 -4.65
N LEU A 222 13.18 -23.91 -4.13
CA LEU A 222 11.98 -23.57 -4.91
C LEU A 222 11.90 -22.09 -5.26
N LEU A 223 12.49 -21.20 -4.43
CA LEU A 223 12.56 -19.77 -4.72
C LEU A 223 13.54 -19.48 -5.87
N ASP A 224 14.64 -20.23 -5.93
CA ASP A 224 15.68 -20.07 -6.95
C ASP A 224 15.29 -20.76 -8.27
N ASN A 225 14.78 -21.98 -8.17
CA ASN A 225 14.42 -22.79 -9.34
C ASN A 225 13.15 -23.62 -9.05
N LEU A 226 12.08 -23.30 -9.76
CA LEU A 226 10.81 -24.01 -9.65
C LEU A 226 10.96 -25.44 -10.21
N SER A 227 10.91 -26.45 -9.34
CA SER A 227 11.04 -27.85 -9.67
C SER A 227 9.74 -28.60 -9.39
N MET A 228 9.19 -29.28 -10.39
CA MET A 228 8.01 -30.13 -10.23
C MET A 228 8.26 -31.27 -9.25
N GLU A 229 9.47 -31.87 -9.26
CA GLU A 229 9.87 -32.91 -8.32
C GLU A 229 9.83 -32.41 -6.86
N ALA A 230 10.34 -31.20 -6.60
CA ALA A 230 10.29 -30.60 -5.29
C ALA A 230 8.86 -30.26 -4.84
N ILE A 231 7.99 -29.83 -5.76
CA ILE A 231 6.58 -29.58 -5.49
C ILE A 231 5.86 -30.90 -5.13
N VAL A 232 6.06 -31.95 -5.91
CA VAL A 232 5.48 -33.29 -5.67
C VAL A 232 5.96 -33.85 -4.31
N ALA A 233 7.24 -33.72 -4.01
CA ALA A 233 7.80 -34.19 -2.74
C ALA A 233 7.28 -33.41 -1.51
N ALA A 234 6.85 -32.17 -1.70
CA ALA A 234 6.27 -31.36 -0.63
C ALA A 234 4.74 -31.51 -0.53
N ASP A 235 4.09 -31.87 -1.63
CA ASP A 235 2.64 -32.10 -1.78
C ASP A 235 1.77 -31.06 -1.05
N PRO A 236 1.77 -29.78 -1.49
CA PRO A 236 1.03 -28.72 -0.79
C PRO A 236 -0.48 -28.97 -0.84
N GLU A 237 -1.16 -28.62 0.27
CA GLU A 237 -2.63 -28.70 0.38
C GLU A 237 -3.35 -27.64 -0.46
N PHE A 238 -2.69 -26.47 -0.67
CA PHE A 238 -3.23 -25.35 -1.46
C PHE A 238 -2.18 -24.81 -2.42
N ILE A 239 -2.62 -24.39 -3.60
CA ILE A 239 -1.78 -23.69 -4.57
C ILE A 239 -2.46 -22.37 -4.95
N PHE A 240 -1.78 -21.27 -4.74
CA PHE A 240 -2.24 -19.93 -5.13
C PHE A 240 -1.35 -19.38 -6.23
N VAL A 241 -1.97 -18.81 -7.27
CA VAL A 241 -1.25 -18.20 -8.40
C VAL A 241 -1.69 -16.76 -8.57
N THR A 242 -0.75 -15.83 -8.66
CA THR A 242 -1.00 -14.48 -9.15
C THR A 242 -0.25 -14.23 -10.45
N THR A 243 -0.75 -13.34 -11.30
CA THR A 243 -0.12 -13.01 -12.58
C THR A 243 0.51 -11.63 -12.55
N MET A 244 1.60 -11.46 -13.30
CA MET A 244 2.29 -10.19 -13.49
C MET A 244 2.45 -9.87 -14.99
N GLY A 245 2.49 -8.58 -15.33
CA GLY A 245 2.57 -8.11 -16.71
C GLY A 245 1.19 -7.79 -17.31
N GLU A 246 1.15 -7.41 -18.58
CA GLU A 246 -0.07 -6.95 -19.24
C GLU A 246 -1.03 -8.07 -19.62
N SER A 247 -0.50 -9.23 -20.01
CA SER A 247 -1.29 -10.37 -20.48
C SER A 247 -1.40 -11.46 -19.41
N GLN A 248 -2.54 -11.51 -18.72
CA GLN A 248 -2.87 -12.61 -17.81
C GLN A 248 -2.90 -13.96 -18.56
N LYS A 249 -3.46 -13.99 -19.77
CA LYS A 249 -3.51 -15.20 -20.59
C LYS A 249 -2.11 -15.76 -20.88
N ALA A 250 -1.15 -14.90 -21.24
CA ALA A 250 0.22 -15.34 -21.50
C ALA A 250 0.90 -15.86 -20.22
N ALA A 251 0.69 -15.19 -19.09
CA ALA A 251 1.23 -15.62 -17.80
C ALA A 251 0.66 -16.98 -17.36
N LEU A 252 -0.65 -17.18 -17.46
CA LEU A 252 -1.28 -18.48 -17.15
C LEU A 252 -0.87 -19.57 -18.13
N GLY A 253 -0.64 -19.25 -19.42
CA GLY A 253 -0.06 -20.17 -20.39
C GLY A 253 1.31 -20.71 -19.97
N MET A 254 2.13 -19.92 -19.27
CA MET A 254 3.40 -20.39 -18.69
C MET A 254 3.18 -21.34 -17.52
N VAL A 255 2.14 -21.13 -16.69
CA VAL A 255 1.78 -22.09 -15.63
C VAL A 255 1.37 -23.43 -16.25
N ASP A 256 0.56 -23.39 -17.31
CA ASP A 256 0.16 -24.59 -18.03
C ASP A 256 1.37 -25.33 -18.62
N GLN A 257 2.22 -24.62 -19.35
CA GLN A 257 3.40 -25.20 -19.99
C GLN A 257 4.38 -25.82 -18.98
N LEU A 258 4.63 -25.16 -17.84
CA LEU A 258 5.69 -25.56 -16.90
C LEU A 258 5.20 -26.52 -15.81
N LEU A 259 3.92 -26.48 -15.46
CA LEU A 259 3.37 -27.20 -14.31
C LEU A 259 2.16 -28.07 -14.69
N THR A 260 1.05 -27.49 -15.14
CA THR A 260 -0.22 -28.23 -15.24
C THR A 260 -0.21 -29.28 -16.34
N SER A 261 0.61 -29.14 -17.39
CA SER A 261 0.84 -30.16 -18.42
C SER A 261 1.72 -31.33 -17.96
N ASN A 262 2.35 -31.23 -16.79
CA ASN A 262 3.14 -32.32 -16.23
C ASN A 262 2.20 -33.41 -15.65
N PRO A 263 2.34 -34.69 -16.00
CA PRO A 263 1.46 -35.76 -15.49
C PRO A 263 1.44 -35.84 -13.93
N ALA A 264 2.55 -35.50 -13.27
CA ALA A 264 2.64 -35.50 -11.81
C ALA A 264 1.76 -34.44 -11.12
N TRP A 265 1.38 -33.37 -11.86
CA TRP A 265 0.54 -32.30 -11.34
C TRP A 265 -0.83 -32.80 -10.86
N SER A 266 -1.47 -33.69 -11.63
CA SER A 266 -2.76 -34.27 -11.27
C SER A 266 -2.73 -35.15 -10.03
N GLY A 267 -1.53 -35.54 -9.58
CA GLY A 267 -1.31 -36.33 -8.38
C GLY A 267 -1.26 -35.51 -7.09
N LEU A 268 -1.08 -34.17 -7.19
CA LEU A 268 -0.99 -33.28 -6.03
C LEU A 268 -2.30 -33.21 -5.23
N THR A 269 -2.19 -33.17 -3.90
CA THR A 269 -3.33 -33.00 -2.98
C THR A 269 -4.14 -31.74 -3.33
N ALA A 270 -3.50 -30.57 -3.52
CA ALA A 270 -4.16 -29.35 -3.91
C ALA A 270 -4.99 -29.48 -5.20
N VAL A 271 -4.54 -30.28 -6.17
CA VAL A 271 -5.24 -30.45 -7.44
C VAL A 271 -6.43 -31.40 -7.31
N LYS A 272 -6.27 -32.51 -6.58
CA LYS A 272 -7.34 -33.50 -6.31
C LYS A 272 -8.49 -32.89 -5.52
N GLU A 273 -8.16 -32.08 -4.52
CA GLU A 273 -9.12 -31.42 -3.63
C GLU A 273 -9.66 -30.10 -4.22
N LYS A 274 -9.21 -29.70 -5.42
CA LYS A 274 -9.58 -28.44 -6.11
C LYS A 274 -9.16 -27.17 -5.37
N HIS A 275 -8.09 -27.22 -4.61
CA HIS A 275 -7.48 -26.10 -3.89
C HIS A 275 -6.41 -25.38 -4.72
N TYR A 276 -6.66 -25.25 -6.02
CA TYR A 276 -5.84 -24.47 -6.97
C TYR A 276 -6.59 -23.19 -7.35
N TYR A 277 -6.04 -22.03 -6.95
CA TYR A 277 -6.69 -20.74 -7.09
C TYR A 277 -5.86 -19.77 -7.89
N VAL A 278 -6.48 -19.11 -8.88
CA VAL A 278 -5.91 -17.98 -9.60
C VAL A 278 -6.45 -16.69 -8.96
N LEU A 279 -5.58 -15.97 -8.26
CA LEU A 279 -5.93 -14.80 -7.49
C LEU A 279 -6.07 -13.55 -8.37
N PRO A 280 -7.02 -12.64 -8.08
CA PRO A 280 -7.14 -11.35 -8.77
C PRO A 280 -5.85 -10.52 -8.67
N LYS A 281 -5.29 -10.14 -9.83
CA LYS A 281 -4.03 -9.40 -9.92
C LYS A 281 -4.04 -8.08 -9.15
N GLU A 282 -5.14 -7.37 -9.17
CA GLU A 282 -5.32 -6.08 -8.51
C GLU A 282 -5.25 -6.15 -6.99
N LEU A 283 -5.54 -7.33 -6.40
CA LEU A 283 -5.51 -7.55 -4.96
C LEU A 283 -4.25 -8.27 -4.46
N PHE A 284 -3.56 -9.02 -5.34
CA PHE A 284 -2.50 -9.93 -4.92
C PHE A 284 -1.16 -9.72 -5.64
N HIS A 285 -1.12 -8.84 -6.64
CA HIS A 285 0.11 -8.39 -7.28
C HIS A 285 0.28 -6.87 -7.19
N LEU A 286 -0.77 -6.10 -7.50
CA LEU A 286 -0.82 -4.66 -7.24
C LEU A 286 -1.10 -4.42 -5.75
N LYS A 287 -0.95 -3.17 -5.28
CA LYS A 287 -1.26 -2.87 -3.88
C LYS A 287 -2.78 -2.72 -3.71
N PRO A 288 -3.42 -3.48 -2.81
CA PRO A 288 -4.89 -3.47 -2.66
C PRO A 288 -5.45 -2.15 -2.11
N ASN A 289 -4.63 -1.35 -1.43
CA ASN A 289 -5.01 -0.10 -0.77
C ASN A 289 -6.26 -0.27 0.14
N LYS A 290 -7.36 0.42 -0.10
CA LYS A 290 -8.59 0.28 0.69
C LYS A 290 -9.22 -1.13 0.65
N ARG A 291 -8.71 -2.05 -0.19
CA ARG A 291 -9.20 -3.42 -0.35
C ARG A 291 -8.34 -4.48 0.34
N TRP A 292 -7.43 -4.09 1.25
CA TRP A 292 -6.62 -5.04 2.02
C TRP A 292 -7.49 -6.05 2.79
N GLY A 293 -8.59 -5.61 3.42
CA GLY A 293 -9.54 -6.50 4.11
C GLY A 293 -10.14 -7.56 3.18
N GLU A 294 -10.52 -7.16 1.96
CA GLU A 294 -11.04 -8.05 0.92
C GLU A 294 -9.98 -9.10 0.47
N SER A 295 -8.70 -8.71 0.36
CA SER A 295 -7.63 -9.66 0.03
C SER A 295 -7.50 -10.74 1.11
N TYR A 296 -7.47 -10.37 2.39
CA TYR A 296 -7.45 -11.34 3.48
C TYR A 296 -8.72 -12.19 3.54
N GLN A 297 -9.90 -11.61 3.25
CA GLN A 297 -11.16 -12.34 3.20
C GLN A 297 -11.14 -13.43 2.13
N ILE A 298 -10.71 -13.12 0.91
CA ILE A 298 -10.62 -14.11 -0.19
C ILE A 298 -9.72 -15.27 0.23
N LEU A 299 -8.51 -15.01 0.74
CA LEU A 299 -7.62 -16.07 1.17
C LEU A 299 -8.20 -16.88 2.33
N ALA A 300 -8.83 -16.23 3.31
CA ALA A 300 -9.45 -16.93 4.42
C ALA A 300 -10.67 -17.76 3.99
N ASP A 301 -11.43 -17.32 2.97
CA ASP A 301 -12.54 -18.07 2.38
C ASP A 301 -12.04 -19.32 1.64
N ASP A 302 -10.93 -19.19 0.91
CA ASP A 302 -10.31 -20.31 0.18
C ASP A 302 -9.68 -21.33 1.14
N LEU A 303 -9.09 -20.88 2.25
CA LEU A 303 -8.40 -21.74 3.23
C LEU A 303 -9.36 -22.43 4.22
N TYR A 304 -10.36 -21.70 4.73
CA TYR A 304 -11.18 -22.09 5.89
C TYR A 304 -12.69 -22.15 5.58
N GLY A 305 -13.07 -22.02 4.30
CA GLY A 305 -14.46 -21.98 3.85
C GLY A 305 -15.14 -20.63 4.14
N LYS A 306 -16.18 -20.32 3.37
CA LYS A 306 -16.95 -19.07 3.54
C LYS A 306 -17.70 -19.08 4.85
N LYS A 307 -17.64 -17.96 5.58
CA LYS A 307 -18.45 -17.70 6.78
C LYS A 307 -19.50 -16.64 6.49
#